data_090fe463830bc22247098d6cdee3d046
#
_entry.id   090fe463830bc22247098d6cdee3d046
#
_cell.length_a   1.000
_cell.length_b   1.000
_cell.length_c   1.000
_cell.angle_alpha   90.00
_cell.angle_beta   90.00
_cell.angle_gamma   90.00
#
_symmetry.space_group_name_H-M   'P 1'
#
loop_
_entity.id
_entity.type
_entity.pdbx_description
1 polymer ?
#
loop_
_entity_poly.entity_id
_entity_poly.type
_entity_poly.pdbx_seq_one_letter_code
_entity_poly.pdbx_strand_id
1 'polypeptide(L)'
;QPIANPLSPSLQNREGVASRSEVGGESGASLTHPPSPSLFQSEGVTELKNSSANSGGAADKKFLESQQPIANPPSPSLQNREGVASPSEARGESRQKTTNLSILLLAAGSSSRLGHSKQLLLLNGESLLHRTTSLSLLVTNQVTIVLGSDFESHFHEISHLPVQVVENEQWQNGMGHSLKTGLTALLKKWPHTSAVIVLVCDQPLLTTDHLENLIVVARTSDKPIISSCYKNVLGVPALFKKELFAELLALSDSEGARKLIQQKKNEVEAVDFPGGEIDLDTPEDVKRFLG
;
A
#
# COMPACT_ATOMS: atom_id res chain seq x y z
N GLN A 1 -25.90 0.96 62.38
CA GLN A 1 -26.95 -0.07 62.33
C GLN A 1 -27.28 -0.37 60.87
N PRO A 2 -27.40 -1.63 60.49
CA PRO A 2 -27.56 -2.09 59.07
C PRO A 2 -29.00 -2.52 58.82
N ILE A 3 -29.47 -2.44 57.57
CA ILE A 3 -30.66 -3.18 57.07
C ILE A 3 -30.41 -3.32 55.54
N ALA A 4 -30.15 -4.46 55.09
CA ALA A 4 -30.84 -5.68 54.69
C ALA A 4 -31.18 -5.68 53.21
N ASN A 5 -30.61 -6.68 52.53
CA ASN A 5 -30.92 -7.22 51.20
C ASN A 5 -32.25 -7.98 51.22
N PRO A 6 -32.99 -8.09 50.18
CA PRO A 6 -33.45 -9.42 49.77
C PRO A 6 -33.40 -9.70 48.26
N LEU A 7 -32.69 -10.79 47.85
CA LEU A 7 -33.26 -12.06 47.36
C LEU A 7 -33.97 -12.05 45.99
N SER A 8 -33.40 -12.85 45.12
CA SER A 8 -33.98 -13.39 43.86
C SER A 8 -35.18 -14.31 44.10
N PRO A 9 -35.96 -14.63 43.07
CA PRO A 9 -36.34 -16.01 42.81
C PRO A 9 -36.15 -16.46 41.35
N SER A 10 -35.43 -17.52 41.14
CA SER A 10 -35.76 -18.93 40.88
C SER A 10 -36.69 -19.24 39.70
N LEU A 11 -36.11 -19.94 38.73
CA LEU A 11 -36.53 -21.05 37.87
C LEU A 11 -38.00 -21.51 37.95
N GLN A 12 -38.65 -21.68 36.80
CA GLN A 12 -39.56 -22.78 36.55
C GLN A 12 -39.54 -23.26 35.09
N ASN A 13 -39.27 -24.56 34.97
CA ASN A 13 -39.43 -25.42 33.81
C ASN A 13 -40.89 -25.49 33.31
N ARG A 14 -41.08 -25.73 32.02
CA ARG A 14 -42.15 -26.57 31.50
C ARG A 14 -41.71 -27.32 30.25
N GLU A 15 -41.71 -28.63 30.43
CA GLU A 15 -41.73 -29.68 29.42
C GLU A 15 -43.11 -29.80 28.78
N GLY A 16 -43.17 -30.42 27.60
CA GLY A 16 -44.42 -30.94 27.00
C GLY A 16 -44.28 -31.07 25.50
N VAL A 17 -43.83 -32.16 25.01
CA VAL A 17 -44.44 -33.40 24.53
C VAL A 17 -44.76 -33.39 23.04
N ALA A 18 -44.25 -34.45 22.40
CA ALA A 18 -44.25 -34.87 21.01
C ALA A 18 -45.63 -35.18 20.43
N SER A 19 -45.77 -35.13 19.11
CA SER A 19 -46.52 -36.16 18.38
C SER A 19 -46.00 -36.34 16.94
N ARG A 20 -45.86 -37.60 16.61
CA ARG A 20 -45.52 -38.22 15.30
C ARG A 20 -46.68 -38.10 14.32
N SER A 21 -46.36 -38.03 13.02
CA SER A 21 -47.04 -38.89 12.02
C SER A 21 -46.14 -39.09 10.81
N GLU A 22 -45.96 -40.35 10.51
CA GLU A 22 -45.31 -40.97 9.34
C GLU A 22 -46.19 -40.86 8.09
N VAL A 23 -45.58 -41.02 6.93
CA VAL A 23 -45.84 -41.83 5.71
C VAL A 23 -45.35 -41.03 4.52
N GLY A 24 -44.31 -41.39 3.79
CA GLY A 24 -44.16 -42.56 2.90
C GLY A 24 -44.08 -42.08 1.49
N GLY A 25 -43.05 -42.47 0.71
CA GLY A 25 -43.03 -42.31 -0.75
C GLY A 25 -41.62 -42.32 -1.35
N GLU A 26 -41.21 -43.51 -1.73
CA GLU A 26 -40.00 -43.83 -2.56
C GLU A 26 -40.06 -43.22 -3.93
N SER A 27 -38.88 -42.90 -4.48
CA SER A 27 -38.28 -43.29 -5.78
C SER A 27 -37.23 -42.23 -6.16
N GLY A 28 -35.96 -42.51 -6.24
CA GLY A 28 -35.27 -43.30 -7.27
C GLY A 28 -34.82 -42.40 -8.41
N ALA A 29 -33.55 -42.08 -8.44
CA ALA A 29 -32.71 -41.99 -9.63
C ALA A 29 -31.51 -41.04 -9.52
N SER A 30 -30.37 -41.64 -9.47
CA SER A 30 -29.32 -41.53 -10.48
C SER A 30 -28.34 -40.33 -10.36
N LEU A 31 -27.21 -40.67 -9.81
CA LEU A 31 -25.92 -40.00 -9.98
C LEU A 31 -25.55 -39.84 -11.47
N THR A 32 -25.29 -38.62 -11.92
CA THR A 32 -24.52 -38.42 -13.14
C THR A 32 -23.39 -37.43 -12.87
N HIS A 33 -22.18 -37.94 -12.89
CA HIS A 33 -20.94 -37.16 -12.98
C HIS A 33 -20.86 -36.45 -14.34
N PRO A 34 -20.28 -35.22 -14.40
CA PRO A 34 -19.90 -34.62 -15.67
C PRO A 34 -18.59 -35.25 -16.20
N PRO A 35 -18.44 -35.38 -17.49
CA PRO A 35 -17.27 -36.04 -18.10
C PRO A 35 -16.07 -35.12 -18.22
N SER A 36 -14.88 -35.74 -18.06
CA SER A 36 -13.57 -35.16 -18.36
C SER A 36 -13.42 -34.86 -19.85
N PRO A 37 -12.69 -33.79 -20.26
CA PRO A 37 -12.41 -33.58 -21.69
C PRO A 37 -11.26 -34.49 -22.17
N SER A 38 -11.57 -35.28 -23.16
CA SER A 38 -10.66 -36.12 -23.94
C SER A 38 -9.82 -35.28 -24.92
N LEU A 39 -8.56 -35.69 -25.04
CA LEU A 39 -7.60 -35.38 -26.10
C LEU A 39 -8.23 -35.28 -27.51
N PHE A 40 -7.84 -34.24 -28.23
CA PHE A 40 -7.91 -34.24 -29.70
C PHE A 40 -6.51 -34.12 -30.28
N GLN A 41 -6.17 -35.13 -31.08
CA GLN A 41 -4.93 -35.23 -31.84
C GLN A 41 -4.97 -34.35 -33.09
N SER A 42 -3.75 -33.98 -33.46
CA SER A 42 -3.29 -33.34 -34.68
C SER A 42 -3.88 -33.91 -35.98
N GLU A 43 -4.16 -33.01 -36.93
CA GLU A 43 -3.80 -33.19 -38.35
C GLU A 43 -4.11 -31.91 -39.16
N GLY A 44 -3.20 -31.52 -40.06
CA GLY A 44 -3.53 -30.63 -41.17
C GLY A 44 -2.62 -29.42 -41.37
N VAL A 45 -1.39 -29.66 -41.84
CA VAL A 45 -0.52 -28.67 -42.49
C VAL A 45 -1.16 -28.26 -43.83
N THR A 46 -1.37 -26.96 -44.04
CA THR A 46 -1.49 -26.40 -45.39
C THR A 46 -0.78 -25.06 -45.48
N GLU A 47 0.33 -25.06 -46.18
CA GLU A 47 1.02 -23.86 -46.68
C GLU A 47 0.09 -23.00 -47.54
N LEU A 48 0.04 -21.71 -47.28
CA LEU A 48 -0.30 -20.71 -48.29
C LEU A 48 0.66 -19.53 -48.24
N LYS A 49 1.18 -19.29 -49.40
CA LYS A 49 2.24 -18.39 -49.83
C LYS A 49 1.98 -16.89 -49.51
N ASN A 50 3.09 -16.21 -49.31
CA ASN A 50 3.32 -14.78 -49.40
C ASN A 50 2.38 -13.99 -50.32
N SER A 51 1.84 -12.90 -49.80
CA SER A 51 1.72 -11.68 -50.58
C SER A 51 1.94 -10.45 -49.65
N SER A 52 2.93 -9.69 -50.02
CA SER A 52 3.37 -8.42 -49.48
C SER A 52 2.26 -7.36 -49.48
N ALA A 53 2.08 -6.66 -48.34
CA ALA A 53 1.72 -5.24 -48.38
C ALA A 53 2.27 -4.56 -47.12
N ASN A 54 3.29 -3.79 -47.35
CA ASN A 54 3.95 -2.85 -46.51
C ASN A 54 3.06 -1.61 -46.38
N SER A 55 2.60 -1.27 -45.17
CA SER A 55 2.25 0.14 -44.82
C SER A 55 1.94 0.24 -43.32
N GLY A 56 2.69 1.10 -42.61
CA GLY A 56 2.31 1.59 -41.31
C GLY A 56 3.27 1.24 -40.16
N GLY A 57 4.42 1.84 -40.16
CA GLY A 57 5.39 1.68 -39.07
C GLY A 57 6.29 2.90 -38.88
N ALA A 58 5.73 4.09 -38.99
CA ALA A 58 6.53 5.33 -38.83
C ALA A 58 6.19 6.17 -37.59
N ALA A 59 5.23 5.72 -36.77
CA ALA A 59 4.81 6.47 -35.56
C ALA A 59 5.53 6.04 -34.29
N ASP A 60 5.94 4.76 -34.17
CA ASP A 60 6.49 4.27 -32.90
C ASP A 60 7.99 4.49 -32.69
N LYS A 61 8.73 4.84 -33.74
CA LYS A 61 10.17 5.16 -33.59
C LYS A 61 10.47 6.59 -33.14
N LYS A 62 9.54 7.53 -33.27
CA LYS A 62 9.74 8.91 -32.83
C LYS A 62 9.54 9.13 -31.34
N PHE A 63 8.90 8.20 -30.65
CA PHE A 63 8.67 8.31 -29.20
C PHE A 63 9.89 7.90 -28.37
N LEU A 64 10.75 7.05 -28.91
CA LEU A 64 11.95 6.55 -28.21
C LEU A 64 13.20 7.42 -28.38
N GLU A 65 13.21 8.34 -29.35
CA GLU A 65 14.40 9.17 -29.62
C GLU A 65 14.37 10.59 -29.00
N SER A 66 13.28 10.99 -28.33
CA SER A 66 13.15 12.35 -27.77
C SER A 66 13.52 12.47 -26.28
N GLN A 67 14.06 11.43 -25.64
CA GLN A 67 14.49 11.51 -24.25
C GLN A 67 16.00 11.84 -24.18
N GLN A 68 16.35 13.11 -24.33
CA GLN A 68 17.63 13.61 -23.86
C GLN A 68 17.57 13.79 -22.33
N PRO A 69 18.65 13.44 -21.60
CA PRO A 69 18.68 13.63 -20.15
C PRO A 69 18.57 15.12 -19.83
N ILE A 70 17.60 15.46 -18.99
CA ILE A 70 17.40 16.83 -18.49
C ILE A 70 18.60 17.16 -17.61
N ALA A 71 19.39 18.13 -18.06
CA ALA A 71 20.50 18.69 -17.30
C ALA A 71 19.95 19.33 -16.00
N ASN A 72 20.54 18.98 -14.87
CA ASN A 72 20.26 19.62 -13.59
C ASN A 72 20.52 21.14 -13.72
N PRO A 73 19.65 21.99 -13.12
CA PRO A 73 19.91 23.42 -13.04
C PRO A 73 21.22 23.67 -12.26
N PRO A 74 22.04 24.66 -12.67
CA PRO A 74 23.30 24.95 -11.99
C PRO A 74 23.04 25.40 -10.57
N SER A 75 23.72 24.76 -9.62
CA SER A 75 23.77 25.16 -8.23
C SER A 75 24.29 26.59 -8.09
N PRO A 76 23.72 27.44 -7.19
CA PRO A 76 24.26 28.78 -6.97
C PRO A 76 25.69 28.70 -6.41
N SER A 77 26.58 29.44 -7.02
CA SER A 77 27.99 29.56 -6.64
C SER A 77 28.11 30.12 -5.22
N LEU A 78 28.59 29.29 -4.31
CA LEU A 78 29.01 29.72 -2.99
C LEU A 78 30.39 30.40 -3.11
N GLN A 79 30.41 31.71 -2.95
CA GLN A 79 31.63 32.46 -2.72
C GLN A 79 32.26 32.09 -1.36
N ASN A 80 33.54 31.91 -1.37
CA ASN A 80 34.45 31.54 -0.29
C ASN A 80 34.06 32.11 1.09
N ARG A 81 33.81 31.21 2.04
CA ARG A 81 34.07 31.45 3.48
C ARG A 81 35.02 30.35 3.94
N GLU A 82 36.23 30.75 4.25
CA GLU A 82 37.24 29.91 4.88
C GLU A 82 36.76 29.50 6.27
N GLY A 83 36.83 28.20 6.62
CA GLY A 83 36.87 27.71 7.99
C GLY A 83 35.64 27.00 8.53
N VAL A 84 34.88 26.25 7.70
CA VAL A 84 33.88 25.29 8.25
C VAL A 84 34.19 23.92 7.65
N ALA A 85 34.47 22.95 8.54
CA ALA A 85 34.74 21.56 8.16
C ALA A 85 33.64 21.01 7.24
N SER A 86 34.06 20.37 6.15
CA SER A 86 33.17 19.78 5.14
C SER A 86 32.22 18.74 5.73
N PRO A 87 30.91 18.74 5.38
CA PRO A 87 29.94 17.72 5.88
C PRO A 87 30.19 16.30 5.34
N SER A 88 31.24 16.08 4.54
CA SER A 88 31.52 14.79 3.87
C SER A 88 32.20 13.75 4.76
N GLU A 89 32.75 14.12 5.91
CA GLU A 89 33.44 13.16 6.80
C GLU A 89 32.56 12.55 7.91
N ALA A 90 31.32 13.05 8.08
CA ALA A 90 30.37 12.51 9.06
C ALA A 90 29.44 11.39 8.54
N ARG A 91 29.64 10.91 7.31
CA ARG A 91 28.78 9.85 6.71
C ARG A 91 29.23 8.41 7.01
N GLY A 92 30.19 8.21 7.90
CA GLY A 92 30.70 6.90 8.33
C GLY A 92 30.01 6.29 9.55
N GLU A 93 29.09 6.98 10.22
CA GLU A 93 28.29 6.37 11.26
C GLU A 93 27.19 5.51 10.62
N SER A 94 27.29 4.20 10.84
CA SER A 94 26.25 3.23 10.43
C SER A 94 24.90 3.77 10.90
N ARG A 95 24.03 4.18 9.93
CA ARG A 95 22.62 4.52 10.18
C ARG A 95 22.00 3.36 10.95
N GLN A 96 21.89 3.48 12.29
CA GLN A 96 21.20 2.48 13.09
C GLN A 96 19.73 2.52 12.65
N LYS A 97 19.33 1.53 11.84
CA LYS A 97 17.92 1.33 11.49
C LYS A 97 17.12 1.24 12.79
N THR A 98 16.08 2.06 12.90
CA THR A 98 15.22 2.10 14.09
C THR A 98 14.57 0.73 14.26
N THR A 99 14.94 0.01 15.32
CA THR A 99 14.60 -1.42 15.49
C THR A 99 13.12 -1.70 15.71
N ASN A 100 12.34 -0.70 16.12
CA ASN A 100 10.91 -0.83 16.44
C ASN A 100 9.99 0.00 15.54
N LEU A 101 10.51 0.47 14.42
CA LEU A 101 9.74 1.19 13.40
C LEU A 101 9.44 0.25 12.23
N SER A 102 8.20 0.19 11.83
CA SER A 102 7.78 -0.53 10.61
C SER A 102 7.18 0.44 9.59
N ILE A 103 7.22 0.05 8.32
CA ILE A 103 6.57 0.77 7.23
C ILE A 103 5.47 -0.12 6.65
N LEU A 104 4.30 0.47 6.43
CA LEU A 104 3.15 -0.13 5.76
C LEU A 104 2.87 0.63 4.47
N LEU A 105 3.18 0.03 3.33
CA LEU A 105 2.90 0.56 1.99
C LEU A 105 1.58 -0.01 1.47
N LEU A 106 0.63 0.86 1.18
CA LEU A 106 -0.66 0.50 0.59
C LEU A 106 -0.60 0.67 -0.94
N ALA A 107 -0.63 -0.44 -1.67
CA ALA A 107 -0.53 -0.50 -3.12
C ALA A 107 -1.59 -1.41 -3.76
N ALA A 108 -2.75 -1.60 -3.10
CA ALA A 108 -3.77 -2.55 -3.51
C ALA A 108 -4.79 -2.01 -4.53
N GLY A 109 -4.78 -0.71 -4.83
CA GLY A 109 -5.78 -0.05 -5.69
C GLY A 109 -5.66 -0.41 -7.17
N SER A 110 -6.78 -0.40 -7.91
CA SER A 110 -6.87 -0.80 -9.33
C SER A 110 -6.46 0.25 -10.35
N SER A 111 -6.17 1.49 -9.93
CA SER A 111 -5.82 2.61 -10.85
C SER A 111 -6.82 2.80 -12.00
N SER A 112 -8.13 2.57 -11.75
CA SER A 112 -9.18 2.47 -12.78
C SER A 112 -9.30 3.71 -13.69
N ARG A 113 -8.95 4.91 -13.19
CA ARG A 113 -9.00 6.16 -13.96
C ARG A 113 -7.84 6.30 -14.94
N LEU A 114 -6.70 5.67 -14.64
CA LEU A 114 -5.49 5.75 -15.46
C LEU A 114 -5.53 4.78 -16.65
N GLY A 115 -6.36 3.72 -16.58
CA GLY A 115 -6.45 2.68 -17.60
C GLY A 115 -5.34 1.64 -17.57
N HIS A 116 -4.32 1.86 -16.75
CA HIS A 116 -3.23 0.93 -16.45
C HIS A 116 -2.77 1.11 -15.00
N SER A 117 -2.00 0.16 -14.48
CA SER A 117 -1.55 0.17 -13.10
C SER A 117 -0.62 1.36 -12.84
N LYS A 118 -1.01 2.28 -11.94
CA LYS A 118 -0.15 3.39 -11.50
C LYS A 118 1.08 2.89 -10.73
N GLN A 119 0.98 1.76 -10.08
CA GLN A 119 2.06 1.13 -9.36
C GLN A 119 3.25 0.79 -10.26
N LEU A 120 2.96 0.47 -11.54
CA LEU A 120 3.95 0.12 -12.57
C LEU A 120 4.36 1.30 -13.45
N LEU A 121 3.86 2.51 -13.21
CA LEU A 121 4.34 3.71 -13.90
C LEU A 121 5.83 3.91 -13.65
N LEU A 122 6.56 4.15 -14.73
CA LEU A 122 8.01 4.37 -14.67
C LEU A 122 8.34 5.84 -14.41
N LEU A 123 9.12 6.07 -13.37
CA LEU A 123 9.77 7.33 -13.08
C LEU A 123 11.28 7.12 -13.14
N ASN A 124 11.95 7.75 -14.10
CA ASN A 124 13.38 7.56 -14.36
C ASN A 124 13.79 6.09 -14.58
N GLY A 125 12.92 5.30 -15.22
CA GLY A 125 13.18 3.88 -15.53
C GLY A 125 12.87 2.90 -14.38
N GLU A 126 12.34 3.37 -13.26
CA GLU A 126 11.96 2.57 -12.09
C GLU A 126 10.47 2.71 -11.84
N SER A 127 9.75 1.61 -11.54
CA SER A 127 8.32 1.68 -11.22
C SER A 127 8.08 2.41 -9.90
N LEU A 128 6.93 3.09 -9.76
CA LEU A 128 6.58 3.78 -8.51
C LEU A 128 6.54 2.81 -7.33
N LEU A 129 6.07 1.57 -7.54
CA LEU A 129 6.03 0.54 -6.51
C LEU A 129 7.45 0.15 -6.07
N HIS A 130 8.33 -0.17 -7.03
CA HIS A 130 9.71 -0.55 -6.73
C HIS A 130 10.45 0.61 -6.04
N ARG A 131 10.34 1.83 -6.59
CA ARG A 131 10.93 3.04 -6.03
C ARG A 131 10.51 3.27 -4.57
N THR A 132 9.20 3.29 -4.30
CA THR A 132 8.69 3.53 -2.94
C THR A 132 9.11 2.44 -1.97
N THR A 133 9.15 1.19 -2.44
CA THR A 133 9.66 0.05 -1.66
C THR A 133 11.14 0.22 -1.33
N SER A 134 11.96 0.58 -2.30
CA SER A 134 13.40 0.82 -2.13
C SER A 134 13.68 1.96 -1.15
N LEU A 135 12.97 3.09 -1.27
CA LEU A 135 13.05 4.19 -0.30
C LEU A 135 12.69 3.74 1.13
N SER A 136 11.67 2.90 1.26
CA SER A 136 11.25 2.34 2.56
C SER A 136 12.34 1.46 3.19
N LEU A 137 12.99 0.63 2.38
CA LEU A 137 14.08 -0.25 2.82
C LEU A 137 15.35 0.50 3.25
N LEU A 138 15.58 1.73 2.75
CA LEU A 138 16.65 2.59 3.24
C LEU A 138 16.41 3.06 4.67
N VAL A 139 15.15 3.15 5.09
CA VAL A 139 14.73 3.65 6.42
C VAL A 139 14.67 2.51 7.45
N THR A 140 14.02 1.39 7.09
CA THR A 140 13.86 0.21 7.98
C THR A 140 13.85 -1.08 7.18
N ASN A 141 14.19 -2.19 7.84
CA ASN A 141 14.03 -3.54 7.28
C ASN A 141 12.66 -4.18 7.60
N GLN A 142 11.78 -3.47 8.32
CA GLN A 142 10.44 -3.93 8.67
C GLN A 142 9.42 -3.29 7.73
N VAL A 143 9.39 -3.73 6.48
CA VAL A 143 8.50 -3.20 5.43
C VAL A 143 7.46 -4.24 5.06
N THR A 144 6.17 -3.85 5.17
CA THR A 144 5.02 -4.62 4.70
C THR A 144 4.36 -3.87 3.55
N ILE A 145 4.07 -4.58 2.47
CA ILE A 145 3.41 -4.05 1.28
C ILE A 145 2.10 -4.79 1.08
N VAL A 146 1.00 -4.05 0.95
CA VAL A 146 -0.31 -4.62 0.66
C VAL A 146 -0.59 -4.46 -0.83
N LEU A 147 -0.72 -5.57 -1.51
CA LEU A 147 -1.13 -5.67 -2.91
C LEU A 147 -2.59 -6.14 -3.00
N GLY A 148 -3.23 -5.92 -4.13
CA GLY A 148 -4.62 -6.34 -4.36
C GLY A 148 -4.92 -6.50 -5.83
N SER A 149 -5.42 -5.47 -6.51
CA SER A 149 -5.61 -5.50 -7.94
C SER A 149 -4.30 -5.80 -8.67
N ASP A 150 -4.35 -6.68 -9.66
CA ASP A 150 -3.19 -7.08 -10.48
C ASP A 150 -2.01 -7.59 -9.66
N PHE A 151 -2.32 -8.44 -8.65
CA PHE A 151 -1.36 -8.94 -7.67
C PHE A 151 -0.09 -9.51 -8.31
N GLU A 152 -0.21 -10.39 -9.31
CA GLU A 152 0.92 -11.09 -9.92
C GLU A 152 1.92 -10.12 -10.55
N SER A 153 1.45 -9.12 -11.31
CA SER A 153 2.31 -8.13 -11.94
C SER A 153 3.05 -7.27 -10.91
N HIS A 154 2.32 -6.83 -9.86
CA HIS A 154 2.91 -6.04 -8.78
C HIS A 154 3.88 -6.86 -7.92
N PHE A 155 3.54 -8.11 -7.63
CA PHE A 155 4.41 -9.01 -6.86
C PHE A 155 5.71 -9.29 -7.61
N HIS A 156 5.64 -9.56 -8.92
CA HIS A 156 6.83 -9.79 -9.75
C HIS A 156 7.82 -8.62 -9.66
N GLU A 157 7.31 -7.39 -9.64
CA GLU A 157 8.12 -6.17 -9.60
C GLU A 157 8.99 -6.04 -8.33
N ILE A 158 8.51 -6.57 -7.21
CA ILE A 158 9.16 -6.41 -5.89
C ILE A 158 9.56 -7.73 -5.22
N SER A 159 9.31 -8.89 -5.85
CA SER A 159 9.53 -10.22 -5.26
C SER A 159 10.98 -10.48 -4.85
N HIS A 160 11.94 -9.82 -5.48
CA HIS A 160 13.37 -9.91 -5.18
C HIS A 160 13.80 -9.04 -3.98
N LEU A 161 12.94 -8.15 -3.48
CA LEU A 161 13.25 -7.26 -2.36
C LEU A 161 12.93 -7.93 -1.01
N PRO A 162 13.72 -7.64 0.06
CA PRO A 162 13.56 -8.26 1.38
C PRO A 162 12.38 -7.64 2.16
N VAL A 163 11.16 -7.76 1.65
CA VAL A 163 9.94 -7.20 2.23
C VAL A 163 8.93 -8.28 2.62
N GLN A 164 7.90 -7.91 3.35
CA GLN A 164 6.71 -8.73 3.53
C GLN A 164 5.65 -8.27 2.55
N VAL A 165 5.22 -9.15 1.66
CA VAL A 165 4.06 -8.89 0.78
C VAL A 165 2.83 -9.55 1.37
N VAL A 166 1.71 -8.85 1.36
CA VAL A 166 0.40 -9.30 1.83
C VAL A 166 -0.61 -9.05 0.72
N GLU A 167 -1.27 -10.11 0.29
CA GLU A 167 -2.37 -10.00 -0.65
C GLU A 167 -3.67 -9.60 0.07
N ASN A 168 -4.36 -8.61 -0.45
CA ASN A 168 -5.71 -8.26 -0.04
C ASN A 168 -6.69 -8.60 -1.16
N GLU A 169 -7.23 -9.81 -1.17
CA GLU A 169 -8.22 -10.26 -2.15
C GLU A 169 -9.51 -9.41 -2.13
N GLN A 170 -9.78 -8.76 -0.99
CA GLN A 170 -10.97 -7.92 -0.80
C GLN A 170 -10.63 -6.42 -0.93
N TRP A 171 -9.66 -6.07 -1.78
CA TRP A 171 -9.23 -4.68 -1.97
C TRP A 171 -10.35 -3.73 -2.40
N GLN A 172 -11.40 -4.24 -3.06
CA GLN A 172 -12.58 -3.46 -3.48
C GLN A 172 -13.38 -2.90 -2.29
N ASN A 173 -13.24 -3.48 -1.10
CA ASN A 173 -13.89 -2.96 0.11
C ASN A 173 -13.35 -1.58 0.50
N GLY A 174 -12.15 -1.23 0.04
CA GLY A 174 -11.58 0.10 0.22
C GLY A 174 -10.22 0.12 0.91
N MET A 175 -9.72 1.35 1.07
CA MET A 175 -8.37 1.58 1.61
C MET A 175 -8.25 1.12 3.07
N GLY A 176 -9.31 1.27 3.88
CA GLY A 176 -9.31 0.83 5.27
C GLY A 176 -9.18 -0.67 5.41
N HIS A 177 -9.79 -1.45 4.50
CA HIS A 177 -9.61 -2.91 4.48
C HIS A 177 -8.13 -3.27 4.21
N SER A 178 -7.50 -2.62 3.23
CA SER A 178 -6.08 -2.83 2.94
C SER A 178 -5.17 -2.43 4.11
N LEU A 179 -5.47 -1.31 4.77
CA LEU A 179 -4.75 -0.85 5.96
C LEU A 179 -4.83 -1.86 7.10
N LYS A 180 -6.03 -2.36 7.41
CA LYS A 180 -6.24 -3.35 8.48
C LYS A 180 -5.56 -4.67 8.17
N THR A 181 -5.70 -5.17 6.95
CA THR A 181 -5.05 -6.41 6.49
C THR A 181 -3.53 -6.30 6.63
N GLY A 182 -2.95 -5.21 6.14
CA GLY A 182 -1.51 -4.99 6.20
C GLY A 182 -1.00 -4.77 7.63
N LEU A 183 -1.67 -3.94 8.42
CA LEU A 183 -1.26 -3.68 9.80
C LEU A 183 -1.34 -4.94 10.66
N THR A 184 -2.37 -5.76 10.50
CA THR A 184 -2.50 -7.04 11.19
C THR A 184 -1.34 -7.98 10.86
N ALA A 185 -1.01 -8.14 9.59
CA ALA A 185 0.09 -8.98 9.14
C ALA A 185 1.46 -8.44 9.61
N LEU A 186 1.63 -7.10 9.58
CA LEU A 186 2.83 -6.42 10.07
C LEU A 186 3.06 -6.69 11.55
N LEU A 187 2.03 -6.50 12.39
CA LEU A 187 2.12 -6.69 13.83
C LEU A 187 2.33 -8.16 14.21
N LYS A 188 1.80 -9.11 13.40
CA LYS A 188 2.07 -10.54 13.57
C LYS A 188 3.54 -10.87 13.30
N LYS A 189 4.14 -10.26 12.29
CA LYS A 189 5.56 -10.49 11.93
C LYS A 189 6.52 -9.75 12.87
N TRP A 190 6.18 -8.54 13.26
CA TRP A 190 7.01 -7.69 14.13
C TRP A 190 6.21 -7.19 15.35
N PRO A 191 5.99 -8.06 16.37
CA PRO A 191 5.11 -7.75 17.51
C PRO A 191 5.64 -6.63 18.42
N HIS A 192 6.92 -6.29 18.30
CA HIS A 192 7.56 -5.21 19.07
C HIS A 192 7.51 -3.85 18.35
N THR A 193 6.81 -3.73 17.22
CA THR A 193 6.64 -2.45 16.52
C THR A 193 6.05 -1.41 17.47
N SER A 194 6.72 -0.27 17.61
CA SER A 194 6.30 0.85 18.46
C SER A 194 5.74 2.02 17.66
N ALA A 195 6.02 2.07 16.36
CA ALA A 195 5.48 3.06 15.43
C ALA A 195 5.38 2.45 14.02
N VAL A 196 4.39 2.89 13.24
CA VAL A 196 4.22 2.53 11.84
C VAL A 196 4.13 3.79 10.98
N ILE A 197 4.89 3.85 9.89
CA ILE A 197 4.67 4.84 8.84
C ILE A 197 3.74 4.20 7.81
N VAL A 198 2.58 4.81 7.59
CA VAL A 198 1.64 4.44 6.51
C VAL A 198 1.90 5.35 5.33
N LEU A 199 2.11 4.74 4.15
CA LEU A 199 2.35 5.46 2.90
C LEU A 199 1.68 4.77 1.71
N VAL A 200 1.62 5.48 0.60
CA VAL A 200 1.08 5.04 -0.69
C VAL A 200 2.16 5.16 -1.75
N CYS A 201 2.03 4.46 -2.87
CA CYS A 201 3.05 4.46 -3.93
C CYS A 201 2.86 5.53 -5.01
N ASP A 202 1.83 6.35 -4.93
CA ASP A 202 1.45 7.31 -5.98
C ASP A 202 2.00 8.73 -5.78
N GLN A 203 2.89 8.92 -4.80
CA GLN A 203 3.56 10.19 -4.51
C GLN A 203 4.98 10.19 -5.09
N PRO A 204 5.17 10.65 -6.33
CA PRO A 204 6.44 10.49 -7.07
C PRO A 204 7.60 11.28 -6.47
N LEU A 205 7.32 12.35 -5.72
CA LEU A 205 8.32 13.20 -5.07
C LEU A 205 8.72 12.74 -3.67
N LEU A 206 8.22 11.58 -3.21
CA LEU A 206 8.66 11.02 -1.94
C LEU A 206 10.17 10.76 -1.95
N THR A 207 10.83 11.14 -0.85
CA THR A 207 12.27 10.95 -0.63
C THR A 207 12.53 10.25 0.70
N THR A 208 13.70 9.64 0.83
CA THR A 208 14.16 9.05 2.09
C THR A 208 14.29 10.13 3.17
N ASP A 209 14.78 11.32 2.82
CA ASP A 209 14.93 12.43 3.77
C ASP A 209 13.59 12.85 4.40
N HIS A 210 12.50 12.82 3.61
CA HIS A 210 11.17 13.10 4.15
C HIS A 210 10.71 12.03 5.15
N LEU A 211 10.92 10.75 4.85
CA LEU A 211 10.62 9.65 5.79
C LEU A 211 11.46 9.75 7.06
N GLU A 212 12.73 10.10 6.95
CA GLU A 212 13.62 10.31 8.09
C GLU A 212 13.18 11.52 8.94
N ASN A 213 12.72 12.60 8.32
CA ASN A 213 12.19 13.76 9.04
C ASN A 213 10.96 13.41 9.88
N LEU A 214 10.02 12.58 9.35
CA LEU A 214 8.91 12.07 10.15
C LEU A 214 9.40 11.34 11.41
N ILE A 215 10.47 10.55 11.29
CA ILE A 215 11.04 9.78 12.40
C ILE A 215 11.73 10.70 13.41
N VAL A 216 12.48 11.67 12.93
CA VAL A 216 13.18 12.65 13.79
C VAL A 216 12.17 13.43 14.62
N VAL A 217 11.12 13.95 13.97
CA VAL A 217 10.04 14.67 14.67
C VAL A 217 9.31 13.77 15.66
N ALA A 218 9.05 12.48 15.30
CA ALA A 218 8.39 11.53 16.20
C ALA A 218 9.17 11.24 17.50
N ARG A 219 10.50 11.39 17.48
CA ARG A 219 11.36 11.19 18.66
C ARG A 219 11.30 12.35 19.65
N THR A 220 11.00 13.56 19.17
CA THR A 220 11.00 14.78 19.96
C THR A 220 9.60 15.30 20.28
N SER A 221 8.59 14.90 19.52
CA SER A 221 7.20 15.30 19.73
C SER A 221 6.47 14.31 20.62
N ASP A 222 5.66 14.83 21.56
CA ASP A 222 4.75 14.03 22.39
C ASP A 222 3.48 13.62 21.63
N LYS A 223 3.27 14.16 20.42
CA LYS A 223 2.08 13.84 19.62
C LYS A 223 2.13 12.39 19.13
N PRO A 224 0.98 11.67 19.13
CA PRO A 224 0.90 10.29 18.68
C PRO A 224 0.88 10.14 17.14
N ILE A 225 0.64 11.23 16.39
CA ILE A 225 0.63 11.28 14.93
C ILE A 225 1.65 12.31 14.46
N ILE A 226 2.53 11.88 13.52
CA ILE A 226 3.39 12.79 12.76
C ILE A 226 2.97 12.66 11.31
N SER A 227 2.40 13.70 10.74
CA SER A 227 1.78 13.67 9.41
C SER A 227 2.48 14.59 8.44
N SER A 228 2.63 14.15 7.20
CA SER A 228 3.01 15.05 6.11
C SER A 228 1.97 16.16 5.93
N CYS A 229 2.46 17.36 5.65
CA CYS A 229 1.64 18.54 5.35
C CYS A 229 2.00 19.05 3.95
N TYR A 230 1.02 19.10 3.05
CA TYR A 230 1.16 19.65 1.71
C TYR A 230 -0.05 20.53 1.40
N LYS A 231 0.21 21.74 0.90
CA LYS A 231 -0.85 22.76 0.66
C LYS A 231 -1.80 22.95 1.87
N ASN A 232 -1.24 22.96 3.09
CA ASN A 232 -2.00 23.06 4.35
C ASN A 232 -2.97 21.90 4.61
N VAL A 233 -2.78 20.76 3.95
CA VAL A 233 -3.55 19.54 4.17
C VAL A 233 -2.66 18.48 4.82
N LEU A 234 -3.15 17.90 5.92
CA LEU A 234 -2.49 16.77 6.58
C LEU A 234 -2.85 15.45 5.90
N GLY A 235 -1.85 14.61 5.66
CA GLY A 235 -2.04 13.33 4.97
C GLY A 235 -0.87 12.37 5.13
N VAL A 236 -0.89 11.32 4.34
CA VAL A 236 0.21 10.35 4.25
C VAL A 236 1.31 10.87 3.32
N PRO A 237 2.59 10.48 3.51
CA PRO A 237 3.10 9.58 4.56
C PRO A 237 2.85 10.12 5.97
N ALA A 238 2.45 9.24 6.89
CA ALA A 238 2.24 9.62 8.28
C ALA A 238 2.70 8.50 9.21
N LEU A 239 3.36 8.89 10.30
CA LEU A 239 3.80 8.01 11.37
C LEU A 239 2.73 8.01 12.47
N PHE A 240 2.33 6.81 12.89
CA PHE A 240 1.42 6.55 14.00
C PHE A 240 2.15 5.80 15.09
N LYS A 241 2.13 6.31 16.32
CA LYS A 241 2.67 5.61 17.49
C LYS A 241 1.74 4.45 17.90
N LYS A 242 2.28 3.46 18.61
CA LYS A 242 1.62 2.19 18.97
C LYS A 242 0.24 2.36 19.61
N GLU A 243 0.04 3.43 20.39
CA GLU A 243 -1.21 3.73 21.08
C GLU A 243 -2.40 3.90 20.12
N LEU A 244 -2.14 4.24 18.84
CA LEU A 244 -3.18 4.41 17.82
C LEU A 244 -3.43 3.16 16.96
N PHE A 245 -2.72 2.07 17.17
CA PHE A 245 -2.88 0.87 16.34
C PHE A 245 -4.28 0.27 16.44
N ALA A 246 -4.88 0.30 17.64
CA ALA A 246 -6.25 -0.16 17.83
C ALA A 246 -7.26 0.70 17.06
N GLU A 247 -7.05 2.02 17.01
CA GLU A 247 -7.92 2.94 16.27
C GLU A 247 -7.75 2.78 14.74
N LEU A 248 -6.51 2.58 14.27
CA LEU A 248 -6.25 2.24 12.86
C LEU A 248 -6.96 0.94 12.43
N LEU A 249 -6.93 -0.07 13.29
CA LEU A 249 -7.61 -1.35 13.06
C LEU A 249 -9.15 -1.25 13.16
N ALA A 250 -9.68 -0.23 13.85
CA ALA A 250 -11.11 0.02 14.01
C ALA A 250 -11.72 0.90 12.90
N LEU A 251 -10.92 1.45 11.99
CA LEU A 251 -11.43 2.23 10.86
C LEU A 251 -12.38 1.39 10.01
N SER A 252 -13.38 2.02 9.39
CA SER A 252 -14.24 1.34 8.42
C SER A 252 -13.46 0.95 7.16
N ASP A 253 -13.96 -0.01 6.39
CA ASP A 253 -13.25 -0.51 5.20
C ASP A 253 -13.02 0.57 4.15
N SER A 254 -13.90 1.55 4.05
CA SER A 254 -13.81 2.67 3.11
C SER A 254 -12.90 3.81 3.57
N GLU A 255 -12.49 3.84 4.85
CA GLU A 255 -11.73 4.94 5.45
C GLU A 255 -10.24 4.60 5.53
N GLY A 256 -9.38 5.44 4.95
CA GLY A 256 -7.92 5.31 5.08
C GLY A 256 -7.36 6.04 6.31
N ALA A 257 -6.04 5.94 6.52
CA ALA A 257 -5.32 6.59 7.62
C ALA A 257 -5.57 8.11 7.72
N ARG A 258 -5.84 8.78 6.59
CA ARG A 258 -6.19 10.21 6.54
C ARG A 258 -7.42 10.55 7.39
N LYS A 259 -8.37 9.61 7.53
CA LYS A 259 -9.56 9.83 8.39
C LYS A 259 -9.16 10.00 9.85
N LEU A 260 -8.30 9.13 10.36
CA LEU A 260 -7.81 9.22 11.74
C LEU A 260 -7.01 10.53 11.96
N ILE A 261 -6.17 10.93 11.00
CA ILE A 261 -5.45 12.19 11.03
C ILE A 261 -6.42 13.37 11.18
N GLN A 262 -7.53 13.38 10.42
CA GLN A 262 -8.53 14.43 10.47
C GLN A 262 -9.31 14.44 11.79
N GLN A 263 -9.68 13.27 12.30
CA GLN A 263 -10.39 13.14 13.58
C GLN A 263 -9.55 13.62 14.76
N LYS A 264 -8.24 13.36 14.72
CA LYS A 264 -7.29 13.69 15.78
C LYS A 264 -6.39 14.89 15.45
N LYS A 265 -6.88 15.86 14.69
CA LYS A 265 -6.09 16.99 14.19
C LYS A 265 -5.29 17.73 15.29
N ASN A 266 -5.81 17.80 16.51
CA ASN A 266 -5.12 18.43 17.65
C ASN A 266 -3.98 17.58 18.21
N GLU A 267 -3.93 16.29 17.88
CA GLU A 267 -2.92 15.31 18.30
C GLU A 267 -1.88 15.06 17.20
N VAL A 268 -1.83 15.92 16.17
CA VAL A 268 -0.92 15.78 15.03
C VAL A 268 0.21 16.78 15.13
N GLU A 269 1.43 16.33 14.87
CA GLU A 269 2.58 17.14 14.52
C GLU A 269 2.76 17.11 13.01
N ALA A 270 2.94 18.28 12.39
CA ALA A 270 3.03 18.42 10.94
C ALA A 270 4.49 18.49 10.48
N VAL A 271 4.81 17.81 9.39
CA VAL A 271 6.09 17.88 8.68
C VAL A 271 5.82 18.32 7.25
N ASP A 272 6.41 19.41 6.81
CA ASP A 272 6.23 19.92 5.45
C ASP A 272 6.71 18.89 4.41
N PHE A 273 5.86 18.66 3.41
CA PHE A 273 6.16 17.80 2.26
C PHE A 273 5.80 18.51 0.95
N PRO A 274 6.66 19.44 0.47
CA PRO A 274 6.41 20.12 -0.79
C PRO A 274 6.31 19.11 -1.95
N GLY A 275 5.21 19.18 -2.71
CA GLY A 275 4.93 18.25 -3.80
C GLY A 275 4.21 16.97 -3.38
N GLY A 276 3.92 16.76 -2.08
CA GLY A 276 3.15 15.62 -1.61
C GLY A 276 1.69 15.59 -2.08
N GLU A 277 1.21 16.72 -2.63
CA GLU A 277 -0.09 16.82 -3.27
C GLU A 277 -0.12 16.31 -4.72
N ILE A 278 1.03 15.94 -5.28
CA ILE A 278 1.10 15.44 -6.66
C ILE A 278 0.79 13.95 -6.63
N ASP A 279 -0.44 13.63 -7.05
CA ASP A 279 -0.90 12.26 -7.23
C ASP A 279 -0.96 11.95 -8.73
N LEU A 280 -0.47 10.80 -9.15
CA LEU A 280 -0.51 10.36 -10.55
C LEU A 280 -1.75 9.50 -10.80
N ASP A 281 -2.94 10.13 -10.75
CA ASP A 281 -4.23 9.43 -10.82
C ASP A 281 -4.83 9.36 -12.24
N THR A 282 -4.47 10.29 -13.11
CA THR A 282 -4.99 10.38 -14.49
C THR A 282 -3.85 10.46 -15.51
N PRO A 283 -4.11 10.11 -16.80
CA PRO A 283 -3.12 10.29 -17.86
C PRO A 283 -2.63 11.75 -17.99
N GLU A 284 -3.51 12.71 -17.69
CA GLU A 284 -3.19 14.13 -17.69
C GLU A 284 -2.21 14.50 -16.57
N ASP A 285 -2.37 13.90 -15.38
CA ASP A 285 -1.44 14.11 -14.25
C ASP A 285 -0.08 13.56 -14.59
N VAL A 286 -0.01 12.35 -15.14
CA VAL A 286 1.23 11.73 -15.59
C VAL A 286 1.92 12.59 -16.65
N LYS A 287 1.18 13.05 -17.67
CA LYS A 287 1.71 13.91 -18.73
C LYS A 287 2.21 15.24 -18.17
N ARG A 288 1.49 15.85 -17.23
CA ARG A 288 1.90 17.12 -16.59
C ARG A 288 3.16 16.95 -15.75
N PHE A 289 3.31 15.79 -15.12
CA PHE A 289 4.45 15.51 -14.24
C PHE A 289 5.71 15.13 -15.02
N LEU A 290 5.56 14.35 -16.12
CA LEU A 290 6.69 13.88 -16.93
C LEU A 290 7.05 14.80 -18.10
N GLY A 291 6.13 15.70 -18.50
CA GLY A 291 6.27 16.57 -19.68
C GLY A 291 6.94 17.84 -19.50
#